data_32162c73bfdf9fa98e1d3e1d8dbe461a
#
_entry.id   32162c73bfdf9fa98e1d3e1d8dbe461a
#
_cell.length_a   1.000
_cell.length_b   1.000
_cell.length_c   1.000
_cell.angle_alpha   90.00
_cell.angle_beta   90.00
_cell.angle_gamma   90.00
#
_symmetry.space_group_name_H-M   'P 1'
#
loop_
_entity.id
_entity.type
_entity.pdbx_description
1 polymer ?
#
loop_
_entity_poly.entity_id
_entity_poly.type
_entity_poly.pdbx_seq_one_letter_code
_entity_poly.pdbx_strand_id
1 'polypeptide(L)'
;MKVTKVTRQIRKMLPLKSCGAVIVAAGNATRMGGIDKVMAPIDREPMIVHTVRAFQESDVIRQIVIVTRQELIVPVMDLCSGFDKVHAVVVGGSDRVESVCAGLQALSNDMKLVAVHDGARPFISWQVIDRTVRAAHTYGAAAPGVPVKDTIKIVQGGVVRGTPDRSTLQAIQTPQVFDAALLKGALKKATLENAPITDDCSAVERMGMSVKIVEGDERNIKIATPLDLQLAELLKKETL
;
A
#
# COMPACT_ATOMS: atom_id res chain seq x y z
N MET A 1 -5.35 2.09 -22.58
CA MET A 1 -4.51 2.83 -23.56
C MET A 1 -3.05 2.44 -23.36
N LYS A 2 -2.43 1.74 -24.31
CA LYS A 2 -1.00 1.34 -24.19
C LYS A 2 -0.14 2.60 -24.24
N VAL A 3 0.55 2.92 -23.15
CA VAL A 3 1.52 4.02 -23.11
C VAL A 3 2.68 3.68 -24.03
N THR A 4 2.88 4.47 -25.08
CA THR A 4 3.96 4.26 -26.05
C THR A 4 5.35 4.55 -25.43
N LYS A 5 6.43 4.00 -25.99
CA LYS A 5 7.81 4.28 -25.53
C LYS A 5 8.11 5.79 -25.49
N VAL A 6 7.64 6.54 -26.48
CA VAL A 6 7.82 8.01 -26.57
C VAL A 6 7.13 8.73 -25.40
N THR A 7 5.90 8.39 -25.10
CA THR A 7 5.17 8.98 -23.97
C THR A 7 5.88 8.71 -22.64
N ARG A 8 6.47 7.52 -22.45
CA ARG A 8 7.25 7.18 -21.25
C ARG A 8 8.53 8.00 -21.15
N GLN A 9 9.23 8.20 -22.27
CA GLN A 9 10.46 9.00 -22.31
C GLN A 9 10.18 10.46 -21.93
N ILE A 10 9.11 11.04 -22.48
CA ILE A 10 8.68 12.42 -22.14
C ILE A 10 8.33 12.52 -20.65
N ARG A 11 7.58 11.57 -20.09
CA ARG A 11 7.25 11.59 -18.66
C ARG A 11 8.46 11.58 -17.74
N LYS A 12 9.51 10.83 -18.07
CA LYS A 12 10.77 10.81 -17.29
C LYS A 12 11.48 12.16 -17.23
N MET A 13 11.28 13.02 -18.22
CA MET A 13 11.90 14.35 -18.31
C MET A 13 11.09 15.44 -17.60
N LEU A 14 9.84 15.15 -17.22
CA LEU A 14 9.00 16.09 -16.48
C LEU A 14 9.34 16.07 -14.97
N PRO A 15 9.10 17.19 -14.26
CA PRO A 15 9.19 17.22 -12.79
C PRO A 15 8.32 16.13 -12.18
N LEU A 16 8.79 15.54 -11.07
CA LEU A 16 8.05 14.51 -10.36
C LEU A 16 6.68 15.06 -9.93
N LYS A 17 5.62 14.31 -10.25
CA LYS A 17 4.26 14.66 -9.84
C LYS A 17 4.15 14.62 -8.32
N SER A 18 3.35 15.53 -7.73
CA SER A 18 3.00 15.51 -6.31
C SER A 18 2.33 14.18 -5.95
N CYS A 19 2.81 13.52 -4.88
CA CYS A 19 2.31 12.25 -4.41
C CYS A 19 1.78 12.38 -2.98
N GLY A 20 0.52 11.99 -2.78
CA GLY A 20 -0.07 11.78 -1.46
C GLY A 20 -0.05 10.29 -1.10
N ALA A 21 0.04 9.99 0.20
CA ALA A 21 -0.07 8.63 0.72
C ALA A 21 -1.41 8.41 1.42
N VAL A 22 -2.04 7.27 1.17
CA VAL A 22 -3.20 6.75 1.90
C VAL A 22 -2.75 5.51 2.66
N ILE A 23 -2.63 5.62 3.98
CA ILE A 23 -2.24 4.51 4.86
C ILE A 23 -3.51 3.83 5.37
N VAL A 24 -3.78 2.61 4.89
CA VAL A 24 -4.99 1.85 5.22
C VAL A 24 -4.77 1.03 6.49
N ALA A 25 -5.45 1.42 7.55
CA ALA A 25 -5.34 0.86 8.90
C ALA A 25 -6.72 0.49 9.51
N ALA A 26 -7.78 0.42 8.70
CA ALA A 26 -9.16 0.19 9.15
C ALA A 26 -9.55 -1.31 9.28
N GLY A 27 -8.67 -2.24 8.88
CA GLY A 27 -8.97 -3.66 8.90
C GLY A 27 -9.13 -4.24 10.31
N ASN A 28 -10.13 -5.11 10.50
CA ASN A 28 -10.34 -5.84 11.75
C ASN A 28 -9.22 -6.86 12.02
N ALA A 29 -8.76 -6.90 13.26
CA ALA A 29 -7.65 -7.77 13.69
C ALA A 29 -8.11 -9.20 14.07
N THR A 30 -9.04 -9.80 13.32
CA THR A 30 -9.65 -11.10 13.65
C THR A 30 -8.65 -12.24 13.86
N ARG A 31 -7.47 -12.16 13.21
CA ARG A 31 -6.40 -13.17 13.29
C ARG A 31 -5.37 -12.89 14.40
N MET A 32 -5.50 -11.79 15.16
CA MET A 32 -4.55 -11.38 16.19
C MET A 32 -5.05 -11.65 17.62
N GLY A 33 -6.09 -12.50 17.79
CA GLY A 33 -6.58 -12.85 19.14
C GLY A 33 -7.14 -11.67 19.93
N GLY A 34 -7.74 -10.68 19.26
CA GLY A 34 -8.31 -9.48 19.91
C GLY A 34 -7.36 -8.31 20.09
N ILE A 35 -6.08 -8.47 19.78
CA ILE A 35 -5.11 -7.35 19.77
C ILE A 35 -5.33 -6.54 18.49
N ASP A 36 -5.49 -5.22 18.65
CA ASP A 36 -5.49 -4.32 17.51
C ASP A 36 -4.09 -4.27 16.90
N LYS A 37 -3.94 -4.87 15.70
CA LYS A 37 -2.62 -5.02 15.09
C LYS A 37 -1.92 -3.70 14.82
N VAL A 38 -2.65 -2.64 14.40
CA VAL A 38 -2.03 -1.36 14.04
C VAL A 38 -1.60 -0.57 15.28
N MET A 39 -2.20 -0.90 16.44
CA MET A 39 -1.84 -0.37 17.76
C MET A 39 -0.86 -1.28 18.51
N ALA A 40 -0.60 -2.51 18.01
CA ALA A 40 0.36 -3.43 18.63
C ALA A 40 1.76 -2.78 18.66
N PRO A 41 2.46 -2.82 19.81
CA PRO A 41 3.77 -2.20 19.93
C PRO A 41 4.84 -3.00 19.17
N ILE A 42 5.74 -2.28 18.51
CA ILE A 42 7.02 -2.77 18.00
C ILE A 42 8.07 -1.87 18.64
N ASP A 43 8.98 -2.43 19.44
CA ASP A 43 9.97 -1.65 20.20
C ASP A 43 9.32 -0.45 20.95
N ARG A 44 8.25 -0.72 21.71
CA ARG A 44 7.50 0.21 22.56
C ARG A 44 6.67 1.28 21.82
N GLU A 45 6.74 1.36 20.50
CA GLU A 45 5.89 2.27 19.71
C GLU A 45 4.80 1.50 18.95
N PRO A 46 3.57 2.03 18.84
CA PRO A 46 2.54 1.41 18.00
C PRO A 46 2.98 1.22 16.55
N MET A 47 2.65 0.09 15.94
CA MET A 47 3.00 -0.26 14.56
C MET A 47 2.67 0.86 13.56
N ILE A 48 1.52 1.53 13.72
CA ILE A 48 1.11 2.60 12.82
C ILE A 48 2.10 3.76 12.79
N VAL A 49 2.74 4.06 13.92
CA VAL A 49 3.73 5.15 14.03
C VAL A 49 4.96 4.86 13.17
N HIS A 50 5.46 3.61 13.19
CA HIS A 50 6.57 3.19 12.33
C HIS A 50 6.22 3.33 10.85
N THR A 51 5.01 2.90 10.47
CA THR A 51 4.54 3.02 9.08
C THR A 51 4.45 4.48 8.66
N VAL A 52 3.81 5.33 9.46
CA VAL A 52 3.65 6.77 9.14
C VAL A 52 5.00 7.47 9.06
N ARG A 53 5.94 7.16 9.97
CA ARG A 53 7.29 7.75 9.99
C ARG A 53 8.03 7.50 8.67
N ALA A 54 7.96 6.32 8.09
CA ALA A 54 8.62 6.03 6.82
C ALA A 54 8.11 6.92 5.67
N PHE A 55 6.82 7.25 5.66
CA PHE A 55 6.23 8.17 4.68
C PHE A 55 6.49 9.65 5.02
N GLN A 56 6.53 9.99 6.31
CA GLN A 56 6.92 11.33 6.79
C GLN A 56 8.35 11.71 6.35
N GLU A 57 9.28 10.76 6.43
CA GLU A 57 10.68 10.95 6.07
C GLU A 57 10.95 10.92 4.55
N SER A 58 10.00 10.46 3.75
CA SER A 58 10.16 10.34 2.30
C SER A 58 9.99 11.67 1.57
N ASP A 59 11.00 12.14 0.85
CA ASP A 59 10.99 13.40 0.09
C ASP A 59 9.97 13.41 -1.07
N VAL A 60 9.57 12.24 -1.56
CA VAL A 60 8.62 12.14 -2.67
C VAL A 60 7.15 12.17 -2.23
N ILE A 61 6.89 12.05 -0.92
CA ILE A 61 5.56 12.13 -0.34
C ILE A 61 5.31 13.54 0.21
N ARG A 62 4.20 14.16 -0.21
CA ARG A 62 3.82 15.52 0.18
C ARG A 62 2.75 15.57 1.27
N GLN A 63 1.89 14.57 1.31
CA GLN A 63 0.74 14.53 2.20
C GLN A 63 0.44 13.09 2.60
N ILE A 64 -0.01 12.87 3.83
CA ILE A 64 -0.41 11.57 4.36
C ILE A 64 -1.84 11.67 4.88
N VAL A 65 -2.67 10.72 4.47
CA VAL A 65 -4.00 10.48 5.06
C VAL A 65 -3.99 9.08 5.66
N ILE A 66 -4.40 8.97 6.91
CA ILE A 66 -4.50 7.69 7.61
C ILE A 66 -5.98 7.30 7.65
N VAL A 67 -6.30 6.09 7.21
CA VAL A 67 -7.66 5.55 7.21
C VAL A 67 -7.75 4.48 8.28
N THR A 68 -8.56 4.70 9.31
CA THR A 68 -8.66 3.79 10.45
C THR A 68 -10.11 3.58 10.87
N ARG A 69 -10.34 2.81 11.93
CA ARG A 69 -11.68 2.61 12.50
C ARG A 69 -12.08 3.80 13.36
N GLN A 70 -13.40 3.98 13.53
CA GLN A 70 -13.98 5.12 14.27
C GLN A 70 -13.37 5.28 15.66
N GLU A 71 -13.21 4.19 16.41
CA GLU A 71 -12.67 4.19 17.77
C GLU A 71 -11.18 4.51 17.87
N LEU A 72 -10.45 4.44 16.76
CA LEU A 72 -9.01 4.73 16.69
C LEU A 72 -8.69 6.11 16.12
N ILE A 73 -9.67 6.89 15.72
CA ILE A 73 -9.43 8.24 15.14
C ILE A 73 -8.61 9.10 16.11
N VAL A 74 -9.11 9.30 17.32
CA VAL A 74 -8.43 10.14 18.32
C VAL A 74 -7.08 9.56 18.73
N PRO A 75 -6.96 8.29 19.12
CA PRO A 75 -5.66 7.70 19.45
C PRO A 75 -4.62 7.83 18.33
N VAL A 76 -5.00 7.61 17.07
CA VAL A 76 -4.07 7.72 15.93
C VAL A 76 -3.71 9.18 15.64
N MET A 77 -4.66 10.12 15.76
CA MET A 77 -4.37 11.55 15.65
C MET A 77 -3.35 12.00 16.69
N ASP A 78 -3.52 11.60 17.94
CA ASP A 78 -2.61 11.98 19.04
C ASP A 78 -1.21 11.40 18.80
N LEU A 79 -1.10 10.12 18.42
CA LEU A 79 0.16 9.45 18.11
C LEU A 79 0.90 10.06 16.93
N CYS A 80 0.16 10.60 15.95
CA CYS A 80 0.73 11.15 14.72
C CYS A 80 0.79 12.68 14.71
N SER A 81 0.47 13.36 15.81
CA SER A 81 0.41 14.83 15.90
C SER A 81 1.74 15.54 15.60
N GLY A 82 2.87 14.84 15.77
CA GLY A 82 4.21 15.36 15.45
C GLY A 82 4.65 15.16 13.98
N PHE A 83 3.81 14.61 13.12
CA PHE A 83 4.15 14.38 11.72
C PHE A 83 3.51 15.42 10.80
N ASP A 84 4.28 16.39 10.33
CA ASP A 84 3.81 17.55 9.56
C ASP A 84 3.09 17.21 8.26
N LYS A 85 3.39 16.05 7.65
CA LYS A 85 2.74 15.59 6.42
C LYS A 85 1.39 14.91 6.66
N VAL A 86 1.06 14.56 7.92
CA VAL A 86 -0.24 13.97 8.25
C VAL A 86 -1.32 15.04 8.18
N HIS A 87 -2.11 14.97 7.12
CA HIS A 87 -3.15 15.93 6.81
C HIS A 87 -4.48 15.61 7.48
N ALA A 88 -4.83 14.32 7.53
CA ALA A 88 -6.07 13.86 8.10
C ALA A 88 -5.99 12.41 8.58
N VAL A 89 -6.79 12.10 9.60
CA VAL A 89 -7.14 10.74 10.02
C VAL A 89 -8.64 10.58 9.81
N VAL A 90 -9.04 9.61 8.98
CA VAL A 90 -10.43 9.44 8.55
C VAL A 90 -10.93 8.03 8.81
N VAL A 91 -12.25 7.89 8.94
CA VAL A 91 -12.89 6.59 9.11
C VAL A 91 -12.88 5.81 7.81
N GLY A 92 -12.50 4.54 7.86
CA GLY A 92 -12.59 3.61 6.75
C GLY A 92 -14.01 3.10 6.53
N GLY A 93 -14.21 2.44 5.39
CA GLY A 93 -15.47 1.80 5.04
C GLY A 93 -15.56 0.34 5.52
N SER A 94 -16.58 -0.36 5.06
CA SER A 94 -16.85 -1.76 5.38
C SER A 94 -15.81 -2.72 4.78
N ASP A 95 -15.15 -2.30 3.71
CA ASP A 95 -14.12 -3.07 3.01
C ASP A 95 -12.89 -2.22 2.65
N ARG A 96 -11.92 -2.85 1.94
CA ARG A 96 -10.69 -2.18 1.50
C ARG A 96 -10.96 -1.08 0.47
N VAL A 97 -11.88 -1.31 -0.48
CA VAL A 97 -12.19 -0.36 -1.56
C VAL A 97 -12.79 0.90 -0.97
N GLU A 98 -13.78 0.78 -0.09
CA GLU A 98 -14.40 1.91 0.59
C GLU A 98 -13.39 2.68 1.45
N SER A 99 -12.52 1.96 2.16
CA SER A 99 -11.46 2.58 2.98
C SER A 99 -10.47 3.38 2.12
N VAL A 100 -10.03 2.84 0.97
CA VAL A 100 -9.16 3.57 0.03
C VAL A 100 -9.90 4.78 -0.55
N CYS A 101 -11.17 4.65 -0.91
CA CYS A 101 -12.00 5.77 -1.39
C CYS A 101 -12.11 6.89 -0.36
N ALA A 102 -12.33 6.57 0.92
CA ALA A 102 -12.36 7.55 2.01
C ALA A 102 -11.02 8.31 2.11
N GLY A 103 -9.90 7.59 2.06
CA GLY A 103 -8.57 8.20 2.04
C GLY A 103 -8.32 9.10 0.82
N LEU A 104 -8.76 8.67 -0.37
CA LEU A 104 -8.66 9.45 -1.61
C LEU A 104 -9.48 10.74 -1.60
N GLN A 105 -10.62 10.75 -0.91
CA GLN A 105 -11.46 11.93 -0.74
C GLN A 105 -10.83 12.96 0.21
N ALA A 106 -10.09 12.49 1.20
CA ALA A 106 -9.42 13.34 2.19
C ALA A 106 -8.08 13.92 1.69
N LEU A 107 -7.49 13.36 0.62
CA LEU A 107 -6.30 13.94 -0.01
C LEU A 107 -6.64 15.21 -0.78
N SER A 108 -5.73 16.18 -0.75
CA SER A 108 -5.84 17.42 -1.54
C SER A 108 -5.90 17.13 -3.04
N ASN A 109 -6.68 17.90 -3.77
CA ASN A 109 -6.92 17.71 -5.21
C ASN A 109 -5.69 17.94 -6.10
N ASP A 110 -4.65 18.57 -5.57
CA ASP A 110 -3.38 18.80 -6.25
C ASP A 110 -2.45 17.57 -6.21
N MET A 111 -2.77 16.54 -5.42
CA MET A 111 -2.06 15.26 -5.47
C MET A 111 -2.35 14.55 -6.79
N LYS A 112 -1.31 14.40 -7.62
CA LYS A 112 -1.40 13.79 -8.96
C LYS A 112 -1.10 12.30 -8.93
N LEU A 113 -0.33 11.84 -7.94
CA LEU A 113 -0.10 10.43 -7.64
C LEU A 113 -0.64 10.11 -6.26
N VAL A 114 -1.04 8.87 -6.07
CA VAL A 114 -1.47 8.35 -4.77
C VAL A 114 -0.74 7.03 -4.49
N ALA A 115 -0.09 6.96 -3.34
CA ALA A 115 0.52 5.76 -2.80
C ALA A 115 -0.42 5.15 -1.76
N VAL A 116 -1.03 4.01 -2.06
CA VAL A 116 -1.86 3.25 -1.12
C VAL A 116 -0.98 2.25 -0.40
N HIS A 117 -0.95 2.32 0.93
CA HIS A 117 -0.08 1.47 1.75
C HIS A 117 -0.83 0.82 2.91
N ASP A 118 -0.50 -0.45 3.18
CA ASP A 118 -1.03 -1.16 4.35
C ASP A 118 -0.40 -0.63 5.64
N GLY A 119 -1.21 -0.12 6.58
CA GLY A 119 -0.74 0.33 7.89
C GLY A 119 -0.03 -0.75 8.72
N ALA A 120 -0.20 -2.01 8.32
CA ALA A 120 0.46 -3.18 8.92
C ALA A 120 1.77 -3.61 8.22
N ARG A 121 2.46 -2.68 7.50
CA ARG A 121 3.79 -2.89 6.92
C ARG A 121 4.78 -1.83 7.44
N PRO A 122 5.22 -1.94 8.71
CA PRO A 122 6.00 -0.90 9.37
C PRO A 122 7.46 -0.79 8.90
N PHE A 123 7.96 -1.76 8.11
CA PHE A 123 9.36 -1.82 7.67
C PHE A 123 9.55 -1.41 6.21
N ILE A 124 8.62 -0.64 5.66
CA ILE A 124 8.80 -0.06 4.33
C ILE A 124 9.98 0.90 4.33
N SER A 125 10.91 0.74 3.39
CA SER A 125 12.07 1.61 3.26
C SER A 125 11.78 2.79 2.31
N TRP A 126 12.45 3.93 2.54
CA TRP A 126 12.33 5.10 1.68
C TRP A 126 12.74 4.80 0.23
N GLN A 127 13.69 3.88 0.02
CA GLN A 127 14.13 3.45 -1.31
C GLN A 127 12.99 2.77 -2.09
N VAL A 128 12.21 1.92 -1.43
CA VAL A 128 11.04 1.27 -2.08
C VAL A 128 9.95 2.29 -2.37
N ILE A 129 9.69 3.24 -1.46
CA ILE A 129 8.72 4.32 -1.68
C ILE A 129 9.15 5.14 -2.90
N ASP A 130 10.40 5.64 -2.94
CA ASP A 130 10.93 6.48 -4.00
C ASP A 130 10.86 5.79 -5.37
N ARG A 131 11.39 4.55 -5.48
CA ARG A 131 11.38 3.82 -6.76
C ARG A 131 9.98 3.54 -7.27
N THR A 132 9.01 3.26 -6.36
CA THR A 132 7.63 2.99 -6.75
C THR A 132 6.93 4.25 -7.24
N VAL A 133 7.10 5.39 -6.54
CA VAL A 133 6.53 6.69 -6.95
C VAL A 133 7.11 7.13 -8.30
N ARG A 134 8.42 7.02 -8.53
CA ARG A 134 9.05 7.36 -9.82
C ARG A 134 8.59 6.44 -10.95
N ALA A 135 8.40 5.16 -10.66
CA ALA A 135 7.85 4.23 -11.64
C ALA A 135 6.40 4.60 -12.00
N ALA A 136 5.56 4.90 -11.01
CA ALA A 136 4.18 5.33 -11.24
C ALA A 136 4.11 6.67 -12.00
N HIS A 137 5.01 7.62 -11.71
CA HIS A 137 5.13 8.86 -12.49
C HIS A 137 5.33 8.57 -13.99
N THR A 138 6.15 7.57 -14.30
CA THR A 138 6.49 7.20 -15.68
C THR A 138 5.42 6.34 -16.36
N TYR A 139 4.88 5.36 -15.62
CA TYR A 139 4.03 4.30 -16.18
C TYR A 139 2.53 4.50 -15.88
N GLY A 140 2.19 5.35 -14.94
CA GLY A 140 0.81 5.61 -14.49
C GLY A 140 0.36 4.72 -13.33
N ALA A 141 0.98 3.54 -13.18
CA ALA A 141 0.73 2.60 -12.09
C ALA A 141 2.00 1.79 -11.80
N ALA A 142 2.32 1.57 -10.52
CA ALA A 142 3.45 0.75 -10.11
C ALA A 142 3.22 0.14 -8.71
N ALA A 143 3.84 -1.02 -8.47
CA ALA A 143 3.85 -1.69 -7.17
C ALA A 143 5.19 -2.40 -6.94
N PRO A 144 5.66 -2.52 -5.68
CA PRO A 144 6.81 -3.34 -5.36
C PRO A 144 6.41 -4.81 -5.31
N GLY A 145 7.31 -5.68 -5.74
CA GLY A 145 7.15 -7.13 -5.67
C GLY A 145 8.46 -7.81 -5.30
N VAL A 146 8.36 -8.94 -4.63
CA VAL A 146 9.48 -9.83 -4.33
C VAL A 146 9.25 -11.18 -5.01
N PRO A 147 10.32 -11.89 -5.47
CA PRO A 147 10.17 -13.21 -6.04
C PRO A 147 9.52 -14.19 -5.05
N VAL A 148 8.64 -15.04 -5.56
CA VAL A 148 8.05 -16.11 -4.74
C VAL A 148 9.10 -17.18 -4.44
N LYS A 149 9.29 -17.56 -3.17
CA LYS A 149 10.27 -18.54 -2.73
C LYS A 149 9.75 -19.97 -2.85
N ASP A 150 8.50 -20.20 -2.47
CA ASP A 150 7.88 -21.51 -2.45
C ASP A 150 7.33 -21.92 -3.82
N THR A 151 7.13 -23.22 -4.02
CA THR A 151 6.41 -23.74 -5.16
C THR A 151 4.90 -23.49 -5.01
N ILE A 152 4.33 -22.67 -5.89
CA ILE A 152 2.90 -22.34 -5.89
C ILE A 152 2.14 -23.40 -6.66
N LYS A 153 1.00 -23.85 -6.11
CA LYS A 153 0.07 -24.78 -6.74
C LYS A 153 -1.29 -24.12 -6.95
N ILE A 154 -1.86 -24.34 -8.12
CA ILE A 154 -3.29 -24.06 -8.36
C ILE A 154 -4.05 -25.24 -7.80
N VAL A 155 -4.97 -25.01 -6.85
CA VAL A 155 -5.72 -26.07 -6.16
C VAL A 155 -7.22 -25.83 -6.33
N GLN A 156 -7.96 -26.89 -6.65
CA GLN A 156 -9.41 -26.88 -6.74
C GLN A 156 -9.97 -28.14 -6.07
N GLY A 157 -10.87 -27.98 -5.09
CA GLY A 157 -11.44 -29.09 -4.34
C GLY A 157 -10.39 -29.94 -3.60
N GLY A 158 -9.31 -29.31 -3.09
CA GLY A 158 -8.21 -29.99 -2.39
C GLY A 158 -7.22 -30.72 -3.31
N VAL A 159 -7.43 -30.69 -4.64
CA VAL A 159 -6.59 -31.39 -5.64
C VAL A 159 -5.77 -30.37 -6.43
N VAL A 160 -4.48 -30.65 -6.63
CA VAL A 160 -3.59 -29.83 -7.48
C VAL A 160 -4.06 -29.90 -8.94
N ARG A 161 -4.26 -28.74 -9.58
CA ARG A 161 -4.64 -28.56 -10.97
C ARG A 161 -3.52 -28.06 -11.87
N GLY A 162 -2.52 -27.43 -11.25
CA GLY A 162 -1.39 -26.90 -12.01
C GLY A 162 -0.29 -26.35 -11.12
N THR A 163 0.86 -26.11 -11.73
CA THR A 163 2.02 -25.48 -11.09
C THR A 163 2.47 -24.36 -12.01
N PRO A 164 2.21 -23.09 -11.66
CA PRO A 164 2.69 -21.95 -12.44
C PRO A 164 4.23 -21.91 -12.44
N ASP A 165 4.81 -21.36 -13.50
CA ASP A 165 6.24 -21.08 -13.53
C ASP A 165 6.58 -20.01 -12.49
N ARG A 166 7.31 -20.41 -11.44
CA ARG A 166 7.70 -19.52 -10.33
C ARG A 166 8.51 -18.30 -10.79
N SER A 167 9.26 -18.42 -11.88
CA SER A 167 10.05 -17.29 -12.40
C SER A 167 9.19 -16.11 -12.87
N THR A 168 7.92 -16.35 -13.16
CA THR A 168 6.94 -15.34 -13.57
C THR A 168 6.10 -14.78 -12.42
N LEU A 169 6.27 -15.32 -11.21
CA LEU A 169 5.45 -14.95 -10.05
C LEU A 169 6.17 -13.96 -9.15
N GLN A 170 5.43 -12.96 -8.68
CA GLN A 170 5.87 -11.98 -7.70
C GLN A 170 4.85 -11.89 -6.57
N ALA A 171 5.33 -11.90 -5.32
CA ALA A 171 4.51 -11.53 -4.17
C ALA A 171 4.45 -10.00 -4.07
N ILE A 172 3.27 -9.45 -4.36
CA ILE A 172 3.08 -8.00 -4.45
C ILE A 172 2.97 -7.39 -3.06
N GLN A 173 3.68 -6.28 -2.87
CA GLN A 173 3.68 -5.51 -1.65
C GLN A 173 2.97 -4.16 -1.84
N THR A 174 2.97 -3.34 -0.80
CA THR A 174 2.61 -1.92 -0.85
C THR A 174 3.82 -1.07 -0.43
N PRO A 175 3.90 0.25 -0.84
CA PRO A 175 2.83 1.03 -1.44
C PRO A 175 2.55 0.65 -2.90
N GLN A 176 1.27 0.59 -3.26
CA GLN A 176 0.83 0.55 -4.65
C GLN A 176 0.54 1.98 -5.09
N VAL A 177 1.22 2.44 -6.12
CA VAL A 177 1.21 3.87 -6.51
C VAL A 177 0.59 4.04 -7.88
N PHE A 178 -0.33 5.00 -7.99
CA PHE A 178 -1.12 5.23 -9.19
C PHE A 178 -1.25 6.71 -9.51
N ASP A 179 -1.52 7.02 -10.78
CA ASP A 179 -2.14 8.29 -11.13
C ASP A 179 -3.50 8.40 -10.41
N ALA A 180 -3.73 9.52 -9.71
CA ALA A 180 -4.89 9.69 -8.84
C ALA A 180 -6.23 9.56 -9.58
N ALA A 181 -6.31 10.10 -10.81
CA ALA A 181 -7.52 9.99 -11.62
C ALA A 181 -7.76 8.55 -12.09
N LEU A 182 -6.68 7.83 -12.44
CA LEU A 182 -6.76 6.42 -12.82
C LEU A 182 -7.30 5.56 -11.67
N LEU A 183 -6.74 5.70 -10.46
CA LEU A 183 -7.18 4.91 -9.31
C LEU A 183 -8.63 5.21 -8.94
N LYS A 184 -9.02 6.50 -8.87
CA LYS A 184 -10.41 6.92 -8.60
C LYS A 184 -11.38 6.30 -9.61
N GLY A 185 -11.04 6.32 -10.90
CA GLY A 185 -11.85 5.69 -11.95
C GLY A 185 -11.95 4.17 -11.83
N ALA A 186 -10.83 3.51 -11.51
CA ALA A 186 -10.77 2.06 -11.37
C ALA A 186 -11.61 1.56 -10.18
N LEU A 187 -11.48 2.19 -9.02
CA LEU A 187 -12.26 1.83 -7.82
C LEU A 187 -13.75 2.09 -8.02
N LYS A 188 -14.12 3.25 -8.61
CA LYS A 188 -15.52 3.55 -8.94
C LYS A 188 -16.13 2.48 -9.85
N LYS A 189 -15.41 2.08 -10.91
CA LYS A 189 -15.86 1.01 -11.82
C LYS A 189 -16.01 -0.31 -11.10
N ALA A 190 -15.02 -0.69 -10.26
CA ALA A 190 -15.06 -1.92 -9.49
C ALA A 190 -16.27 -1.97 -8.55
N THR A 191 -16.58 -0.86 -7.87
CA THR A 191 -17.78 -0.75 -7.01
C THR A 191 -19.07 -0.90 -7.81
N LEU A 192 -19.20 -0.22 -8.96
CA LEU A 192 -20.40 -0.29 -9.81
C LEU A 192 -20.63 -1.71 -10.36
N GLU A 193 -19.57 -2.44 -10.67
CA GLU A 193 -19.62 -3.81 -11.20
C GLU A 193 -19.69 -4.88 -10.08
N ASN A 194 -19.66 -4.47 -8.81
CA ASN A 194 -19.52 -5.37 -7.64
C ASN A 194 -18.40 -6.41 -7.86
N ALA A 195 -17.27 -5.94 -8.39
CA ALA A 195 -16.17 -6.78 -8.79
C ALA A 195 -15.32 -7.22 -7.59
N PRO A 196 -14.89 -8.49 -7.51
CA PRO A 196 -13.95 -8.92 -6.48
C PRO A 196 -12.59 -8.24 -6.71
N ILE A 197 -12.17 -7.41 -5.76
CA ILE A 197 -10.90 -6.71 -5.76
C ILE A 197 -10.04 -7.26 -4.62
N THR A 198 -8.86 -7.78 -4.96
CA THR A 198 -7.91 -8.31 -3.98
C THR A 198 -6.94 -7.24 -3.47
N ASP A 199 -6.55 -6.32 -4.36
CA ASP A 199 -5.70 -5.16 -4.08
C ASP A 199 -6.00 -4.03 -5.08
N ASP A 200 -5.34 -2.87 -4.91
CA ASP A 200 -5.59 -1.71 -5.76
C ASP A 200 -5.06 -1.89 -7.19
N CYS A 201 -4.03 -2.74 -7.36
CA CYS A 201 -3.53 -3.12 -8.69
C CYS A 201 -4.59 -3.87 -9.49
N SER A 202 -5.30 -4.82 -8.87
CA SER A 202 -6.34 -5.60 -9.54
C SER A 202 -7.50 -4.73 -10.05
N ALA A 203 -7.83 -3.64 -9.35
CA ALA A 203 -8.82 -2.67 -9.83
C ALA A 203 -8.35 -1.96 -11.12
N VAL A 204 -7.08 -1.56 -11.16
CA VAL A 204 -6.48 -0.87 -12.31
C VAL A 204 -6.29 -1.82 -13.50
N GLU A 205 -5.91 -3.07 -13.26
CA GLU A 205 -5.78 -4.12 -14.28
C GLU A 205 -7.12 -4.41 -14.96
N ARG A 206 -8.24 -4.40 -14.23
CA ARG A 206 -9.60 -4.53 -14.79
C ARG A 206 -9.97 -3.42 -15.78
N MET A 207 -9.31 -2.27 -15.73
CA MET A 207 -9.43 -1.21 -16.74
C MET A 207 -8.54 -1.43 -17.97
N GLY A 208 -7.82 -2.56 -18.05
CA GLY A 208 -6.88 -2.86 -19.12
C GLY A 208 -5.56 -2.09 -19.01
N MET A 209 -5.26 -1.52 -17.85
CA MET A 209 -4.01 -0.81 -17.60
C MET A 209 -2.96 -1.76 -17.01
N SER A 210 -1.72 -1.58 -17.44
CA SER A 210 -0.60 -2.36 -16.91
C SER A 210 -0.02 -1.71 -15.66
N VAL A 211 0.26 -2.51 -14.64
CA VAL A 211 0.98 -2.08 -13.44
C VAL A 211 2.46 -2.42 -13.61
N LYS A 212 3.36 -1.45 -13.40
CA LYS A 212 4.81 -1.67 -13.44
C LYS A 212 5.27 -2.26 -12.12
N ILE A 213 5.85 -3.45 -12.13
CA ILE A 213 6.49 -4.01 -10.95
C ILE A 213 7.91 -3.45 -10.82
N VAL A 214 8.22 -2.99 -9.61
CA VAL A 214 9.56 -2.59 -9.16
C VAL A 214 10.05 -3.56 -8.11
N GLU A 215 11.36 -3.56 -7.85
CA GLU A 215 11.95 -4.39 -6.80
C GLU A 215 11.39 -3.99 -5.44
N GLY A 216 10.86 -4.97 -4.71
CA GLY A 216 10.39 -4.82 -3.33
C GLY A 216 11.52 -5.00 -2.32
N ASP A 217 11.13 -5.27 -1.07
CA ASP A 217 12.06 -5.55 0.02
C ASP A 217 11.48 -6.70 0.87
N GLU A 218 12.23 -7.77 1.09
CA GLU A 218 11.78 -8.88 1.93
C GLU A 218 11.49 -8.46 3.37
N ARG A 219 12.13 -7.39 3.86
CA ARG A 219 11.85 -6.81 5.18
C ARG A 219 10.50 -6.08 5.24
N ASN A 220 9.92 -5.68 4.10
CA ASN A 220 8.62 -5.03 4.04
C ASN A 220 7.47 -6.05 4.24
N ILE A 221 7.55 -6.81 5.33
CA ILE A 221 6.57 -7.82 5.70
C ILE A 221 5.22 -7.19 6.05
N LYS A 222 4.13 -7.93 5.82
CA LYS A 222 2.79 -7.58 6.30
C LYS A 222 2.52 -8.33 7.60
N ILE A 223 2.36 -7.62 8.69
CA ILE A 223 2.04 -8.18 9.98
C ILE A 223 0.54 -8.53 10.01
N ALA A 224 0.25 -9.84 10.03
CA ALA A 224 -1.10 -10.37 9.98
C ALA A 224 -1.37 -11.44 11.06
N THR A 225 -0.33 -11.98 11.68
CA THR A 225 -0.38 -13.03 12.70
C THR A 225 0.50 -12.66 13.91
N PRO A 226 0.33 -13.30 15.07
CA PRO A 226 1.23 -13.13 16.23
C PRO A 226 2.70 -13.49 15.90
N LEU A 227 2.93 -14.46 15.02
CA LEU A 227 4.29 -14.83 14.59
C LEU A 227 4.95 -13.69 13.80
N ASP A 228 4.19 -13.00 12.94
CA ASP A 228 4.72 -11.85 12.21
C ASP A 228 5.12 -10.71 13.16
N LEU A 229 4.42 -10.56 14.29
CA LEU A 229 4.77 -9.55 15.30
C LEU A 229 6.08 -9.91 16.01
N GLN A 230 6.32 -11.19 16.32
CA GLN A 230 7.61 -11.63 16.86
C GLN A 230 8.75 -11.41 15.86
N LEU A 231 8.51 -11.69 14.57
CA LEU A 231 9.48 -11.39 13.51
C LEU A 231 9.74 -9.88 13.41
N ALA A 232 8.71 -9.05 13.56
CA ALA A 232 8.84 -7.59 13.56
C ALA A 232 9.78 -7.09 14.67
N GLU A 233 9.66 -7.62 15.88
CA GLU A 233 10.55 -7.29 16.99
C GLU A 233 12.02 -7.65 16.70
N LEU A 234 12.27 -8.78 16.02
CA LEU A 234 13.61 -9.17 15.60
C LEU A 234 14.17 -8.22 14.54
N LEU A 235 13.38 -7.93 13.49
CA LEU A 235 13.78 -7.02 12.41
C LEU A 235 14.11 -5.62 12.93
N LYS A 236 13.40 -5.15 13.97
CA LYS A 236 13.66 -3.83 14.56
C LYS A 236 15.02 -3.80 15.28
N LYS A 237 15.36 -4.85 16.01
CA LYS A 237 16.65 -4.96 16.74
C LYS A 237 17.85 -5.00 15.80
N GLU A 238 17.71 -5.56 14.60
CA GLU A 238 18.80 -5.60 13.61
C GLU A 238 19.03 -4.24 12.91
N THR A 239 18.14 -3.27 13.09
CA THR A 239 18.22 -1.96 12.45
C THR A 239 18.86 -0.90 13.37
N LEU A 240 19.11 -1.24 14.64
CA LEU A 240 19.82 -0.45 15.65
C LEU A 240 21.31 -0.79 15.65
#